data_40b166ee010f5133857b8f21a14bf263
#
_entry.id   40b166ee010f5133857b8f21a14bf263
#
_cell.length_a   1.000
_cell.length_b   1.000
_cell.length_c   1.000
_cell.angle_alpha   90.00
_cell.angle_beta   90.00
_cell.angle_gamma   90.00
#
_symmetry.space_group_name_H-M   'P 1'
#
loop_
_entity.id
_entity.type
_entity.pdbx_description
1 polymer ?
#
loop_
_entity_poly.entity_id
_entity_poly.type
_entity_poly.pdbx_seq_one_letter_code
_entity_poly.pdbx_strand_id
1 'polypeptide(L)'
;MIISGYVYAASFERKQINSIESAYKLKEIVNKFIRYTIPYIGIYLVEAVGYLVVKRKADILEMLKVLLGGGYGPGSYYYPIMLQFMFIFPIIYFIIRKYDLLGVVCCGIVNGLYDVLKYVYEMNESCYRMLVFRYILLIGFGCYLVIGKVKTRLWVSVCSCLLGFVFIIISKMVDYLKKALIYGHTSRISS
;
A
#
# COMPACT_ATOMS: atom_id res chain seq x y z
N MET A 1 4.02 3.50 1.13
CA MET A 1 4.62 2.14 0.98
C MET A 1 6.14 2.15 0.79
N ILE A 2 6.74 3.06 0.02
CA ILE A 2 8.22 3.18 -0.09
C ILE A 2 8.85 3.41 1.28
N ILE A 3 8.34 4.38 2.05
CA ILE A 3 8.82 4.69 3.40
C ILE A 3 8.69 3.47 4.33
N SER A 4 7.60 2.73 4.24
CA SER A 4 7.41 1.52 5.04
C SER A 4 8.47 0.46 4.69
N GLY A 5 8.73 0.23 3.39
CA GLY A 5 9.80 -0.67 2.92
C GLY A 5 11.17 -0.24 3.44
N TYR A 6 11.48 1.06 3.35
CA TYR A 6 12.73 1.64 3.85
C TYR A 6 12.91 1.44 5.36
N VAL A 7 11.92 1.82 6.16
CA VAL A 7 11.99 1.76 7.64
C VAL A 7 12.12 0.32 8.12
N TYR A 8 11.39 -0.63 7.50
CA TYR A 8 11.50 -2.04 7.84
C TYR A 8 12.86 -2.62 7.47
N ALA A 9 13.38 -2.30 6.27
CA ALA A 9 14.72 -2.74 5.86
C ALA A 9 15.79 -2.19 6.80
N ALA A 10 15.75 -0.90 7.13
CA ALA A 10 16.67 -0.26 8.08
C ALA A 10 16.59 -0.92 9.48
N SER A 11 15.37 -1.32 9.91
CA SER A 11 15.19 -2.06 11.16
C SER A 11 15.83 -3.45 11.11
N PHE A 12 15.74 -4.16 9.97
CA PHE A 12 16.33 -5.48 9.77
C PHE A 12 17.85 -5.41 9.74
N GLU A 13 18.42 -4.41 9.04
CA GLU A 13 19.86 -4.17 9.03
C GLU A 13 20.38 -3.86 10.44
N ARG A 14 19.70 -2.98 11.18
CA ARG A 14 20.09 -2.61 12.55
C ARG A 14 20.03 -3.79 13.52
N LYS A 15 19.04 -4.71 13.33
CA LYS A 15 18.91 -5.92 14.16
C LYS A 15 19.77 -7.09 13.68
N GLN A 16 20.54 -6.91 12.60
CA GLN A 16 21.37 -7.93 11.98
C GLN A 16 20.60 -9.24 11.69
N ILE A 17 19.39 -9.12 11.13
CA ILE A 17 18.56 -10.27 10.77
C ILE A 17 19.14 -10.91 9.51
N ASN A 18 19.85 -12.02 9.67
CA ASN A 18 20.60 -12.68 8.59
C ASN A 18 19.91 -13.95 8.05
N SER A 19 18.85 -14.43 8.69
CA SER A 19 18.09 -15.60 8.22
C SER A 19 16.60 -15.35 8.21
N ILE A 20 15.91 -16.06 7.31
CA ILE A 20 14.43 -16.00 7.20
C ILE A 20 13.80 -16.46 8.53
N GLU A 21 14.33 -17.50 9.16
CA GLU A 21 13.84 -18.01 10.45
C GLU A 21 13.90 -16.95 11.55
N SER A 22 14.99 -16.17 11.58
CA SER A 22 15.14 -15.08 12.56
C SER A 22 14.15 -13.94 12.32
N ALA A 23 13.75 -13.70 11.06
CA ALA A 23 12.75 -12.71 10.69
C ALA A 23 11.33 -13.11 11.11
N TYR A 24 11.03 -14.40 11.13
CA TYR A 24 9.73 -14.98 11.50
C TYR A 24 9.64 -15.44 12.95
N LYS A 25 10.51 -14.99 13.85
CA LYS A 25 10.37 -15.29 15.27
C LYS A 25 8.99 -14.85 15.78
N LEU A 26 8.25 -15.80 16.33
CA LEU A 26 6.86 -15.63 16.78
C LEU A 26 6.69 -14.39 17.68
N LYS A 27 7.62 -14.18 18.62
CA LYS A 27 7.61 -13.03 19.53
C LYS A 27 7.67 -11.68 18.80
N GLU A 28 8.47 -11.58 17.72
CA GLU A 28 8.56 -10.34 16.93
C GLU A 28 7.30 -10.10 16.08
N ILE A 29 6.75 -11.18 15.52
CA ILE A 29 5.50 -11.11 14.74
C ILE A 29 4.34 -10.65 15.65
N VAL A 30 4.18 -11.28 16.81
CA VAL A 30 3.14 -10.93 17.78
C VAL A 30 3.29 -9.47 18.24
N ASN A 31 4.49 -9.03 18.56
CA ASN A 31 4.72 -7.64 18.97
C ASN A 31 4.38 -6.63 17.86
N LYS A 32 4.72 -6.95 16.60
CA LYS A 32 4.34 -6.11 15.46
C LYS A 32 2.83 -6.12 15.23
N PHE A 33 2.19 -7.29 15.29
CA PHE A 33 0.76 -7.45 15.16
C PHE A 33 0.02 -6.60 16.20
N ILE A 34 0.36 -6.72 17.48
CA ILE A 34 -0.23 -5.94 18.57
C ILE A 34 -0.03 -4.44 18.31
N ARG A 35 1.17 -4.02 17.91
CA ARG A 35 1.49 -2.61 17.63
C ARG A 35 0.63 -1.99 16.52
N TYR A 36 0.22 -2.77 15.53
CA TYR A 36 -0.67 -2.29 14.46
C TYR A 36 -2.15 -2.44 14.82
N THR A 37 -2.50 -3.51 15.50
CA THR A 37 -3.90 -3.84 15.81
C THR A 37 -4.46 -2.95 16.90
N ILE A 38 -3.71 -2.61 17.95
CA ILE A 38 -4.21 -1.77 19.03
C ILE A 38 -4.68 -0.39 18.53
N PRO A 39 -3.85 0.42 17.84
CA PRO A 39 -4.31 1.72 17.35
C PRO A 39 -5.43 1.59 16.31
N TYR A 40 -5.41 0.53 15.49
CA TYR A 40 -6.48 0.27 14.54
C TYR A 40 -7.83 0.02 15.24
N ILE A 41 -7.87 -0.85 16.25
CA ILE A 41 -9.09 -1.11 17.04
C ILE A 41 -9.57 0.18 17.69
N GLY A 42 -8.67 1.01 18.22
CA GLY A 42 -9.03 2.29 18.81
C GLY A 42 -9.75 3.22 17.82
N ILE A 43 -9.19 3.37 16.61
CA ILE A 43 -9.80 4.17 15.54
C ILE A 43 -11.15 3.56 15.12
N TYR A 44 -11.17 2.24 14.88
CA TYR A 44 -12.37 1.53 14.50
C TYR A 44 -13.53 1.72 15.50
N LEU A 45 -13.25 1.66 16.80
CA LEU A 45 -14.27 1.89 17.84
C LEU A 45 -14.87 3.29 17.75
N VAL A 46 -14.05 4.32 17.53
CA VAL A 46 -14.53 5.70 17.35
C VAL A 46 -15.41 5.81 16.08
N GLU A 47 -14.98 5.21 14.96
CA GLU A 47 -15.75 5.19 13.72
C GLU A 47 -17.08 4.41 13.89
N ALA A 48 -17.05 3.27 14.57
CA ALA A 48 -18.23 2.45 14.84
C ALA A 48 -19.26 3.19 15.69
N VAL A 49 -18.82 3.90 16.73
CA VAL A 49 -19.72 4.75 17.53
C VAL A 49 -20.34 5.84 16.67
N GLY A 50 -19.55 6.53 15.84
CA GLY A 50 -20.05 7.53 14.90
C GLY A 50 -21.10 6.96 13.94
N TYR A 51 -20.84 5.77 13.39
CA TYR A 51 -21.76 5.06 12.50
C TYR A 51 -23.09 4.72 13.18
N LEU A 52 -23.04 4.20 14.42
CA LEU A 52 -24.23 3.86 15.21
C LEU A 52 -25.09 5.09 15.54
N VAL A 53 -24.45 6.22 15.87
CA VAL A 53 -25.16 7.48 16.14
C VAL A 53 -25.91 7.97 14.89
N VAL A 54 -25.29 7.86 13.71
CA VAL A 54 -25.88 8.35 12.45
C VAL A 54 -26.97 7.41 11.91
N LYS A 55 -26.69 6.10 11.85
CA LYS A 55 -27.61 5.13 11.20
C LYS A 55 -28.65 4.52 12.15
N ARG A 56 -28.47 4.63 13.47
CA ARG A 56 -29.35 4.06 14.51
C ARG A 56 -29.70 2.57 14.34
N LYS A 57 -28.95 1.82 13.53
CA LYS A 57 -29.11 0.38 13.33
C LYS A 57 -27.75 -0.27 13.50
N ALA A 58 -27.68 -1.29 14.36
CA ALA A 58 -26.48 -2.10 14.56
C ALA A 58 -26.68 -3.44 13.84
N ASP A 59 -26.00 -3.63 12.72
CA ASP A 59 -25.82 -4.96 12.13
C ASP A 59 -24.42 -5.45 12.49
N ILE A 60 -24.36 -6.41 13.43
CA ILE A 60 -23.10 -6.97 13.93
C ILE A 60 -22.30 -7.60 12.79
N LEU A 61 -22.98 -8.24 11.83
CA LEU A 61 -22.31 -8.88 10.71
C LEU A 61 -21.67 -7.85 9.77
N GLU A 62 -22.35 -6.74 9.51
CA GLU A 62 -21.81 -5.63 8.73
C GLU A 62 -20.60 -4.99 9.46
N MET A 63 -20.70 -4.78 10.76
CA MET A 63 -19.59 -4.25 11.56
C MET A 63 -18.36 -5.16 11.54
N LEU A 64 -18.54 -6.49 11.63
CA LEU A 64 -17.43 -7.44 11.52
C LEU A 64 -16.80 -7.43 10.12
N LYS A 65 -17.59 -7.35 9.05
CA LYS A 65 -17.07 -7.22 7.68
C LYS A 65 -16.25 -5.94 7.51
N VAL A 66 -16.73 -4.84 8.06
CA VAL A 66 -16.02 -3.56 8.02
C VAL A 66 -14.74 -3.61 8.87
N LEU A 67 -14.77 -4.24 10.04
CA LEU A 67 -13.57 -4.44 10.86
C LEU A 67 -12.48 -5.21 10.10
N LEU A 68 -12.84 -6.29 9.43
CA LEU A 68 -11.90 -7.08 8.62
C LEU A 68 -11.47 -6.36 7.34
N GLY A 69 -12.35 -5.53 6.78
CA GLY A 69 -12.09 -4.70 5.59
C GLY A 69 -11.25 -3.45 5.85
N GLY A 70 -10.97 -3.14 7.13
CA GLY A 70 -10.10 -2.03 7.50
C GLY A 70 -10.79 -0.83 8.14
N GLY A 71 -12.14 -0.79 8.31
CA GLY A 71 -12.88 0.30 8.94
C GLY A 71 -13.79 1.07 7.97
N TYR A 72 -14.44 2.13 8.47
CA TYR A 72 -15.38 2.97 7.71
C TYR A 72 -14.70 4.17 7.02
N GLY A 73 -13.52 4.56 7.47
CA GLY A 73 -12.87 5.80 7.07
C GLY A 73 -12.09 5.72 5.75
N PRO A 74 -11.77 6.87 5.15
CA PRO A 74 -10.87 6.93 3.99
C PRO A 74 -9.48 6.44 4.38
N GLY A 75 -8.97 5.43 3.67
CA GLY A 75 -7.67 4.81 3.98
C GLY A 75 -7.75 3.59 4.91
N SER A 76 -8.96 3.15 5.27
CA SER A 76 -9.24 1.97 6.08
C SER A 76 -8.56 0.68 5.56
N TYR A 77 -8.36 0.57 4.24
CA TYR A 77 -7.63 -0.53 3.60
C TYR A 77 -6.15 -0.61 4.00
N TYR A 78 -5.61 0.41 4.67
CA TYR A 78 -4.19 0.42 5.07
C TYR A 78 -3.85 -0.67 6.10
N TYR A 79 -4.76 -0.94 7.03
CA TYR A 79 -4.55 -1.96 8.06
C TYR A 79 -4.38 -3.38 7.49
N PRO A 80 -5.32 -3.92 6.66
CA PRO A 80 -5.12 -5.24 6.05
C PRO A 80 -3.86 -5.30 5.16
N ILE A 81 -3.48 -4.20 4.48
CA ILE A 81 -2.23 -4.13 3.73
C ILE A 81 -1.02 -4.25 4.65
N MET A 82 -1.02 -3.56 5.80
CA MET A 82 0.10 -3.62 6.76
C MET A 82 0.24 -4.99 7.40
N LEU A 83 -0.85 -5.72 7.63
CA LEU A 83 -0.79 -7.10 8.08
C LEU A 83 -0.15 -8.01 7.04
N GLN A 84 -0.59 -7.94 5.78
CA GLN A 84 0.01 -8.70 4.67
C GLN A 84 1.47 -8.32 4.48
N PHE A 85 1.79 -7.04 4.55
CA PHE A 85 3.15 -6.52 4.46
C PHE A 85 4.08 -7.15 5.50
N MET A 86 3.64 -7.30 6.72
CA MET A 86 4.44 -7.91 7.79
C MET A 86 4.90 -9.33 7.45
N PHE A 87 4.05 -10.11 6.75
CA PHE A 87 4.37 -11.48 6.33
C PHE A 87 5.20 -11.52 5.04
N ILE A 88 4.94 -10.64 4.09
CA ILE A 88 5.59 -10.66 2.77
C ILE A 88 6.96 -9.95 2.80
N PHE A 89 7.10 -8.95 3.66
CA PHE A 89 8.32 -8.14 3.71
C PHE A 89 9.62 -8.93 3.92
N PRO A 90 9.72 -9.91 4.84
CA PRO A 90 10.95 -10.67 5.00
C PRO A 90 11.40 -11.36 3.71
N ILE A 91 10.45 -11.88 2.93
CA ILE A 91 10.73 -12.53 1.63
C ILE A 91 11.31 -11.51 0.66
N ILE A 92 10.67 -10.33 0.52
CA ILE A 92 11.16 -9.26 -0.35
C ILE A 92 12.56 -8.82 0.07
N TYR A 93 12.78 -8.62 1.38
CA TYR A 93 14.07 -8.19 1.90
C TYR A 93 15.20 -9.16 1.53
N PHE A 94 15.01 -10.48 1.72
CA PHE A 94 16.04 -11.47 1.39
C PHE A 94 16.25 -11.63 -0.12
N ILE A 95 15.20 -11.47 -0.94
CA ILE A 95 15.33 -11.46 -2.40
C ILE A 95 16.20 -10.27 -2.83
N ILE A 96 15.91 -9.07 -2.34
CA ILE A 96 16.65 -7.87 -2.71
C ILE A 96 18.08 -7.92 -2.15
N ARG A 97 18.28 -8.42 -0.93
CA ARG A 97 19.60 -8.59 -0.36
C ARG A 97 20.49 -9.57 -1.16
N LYS A 98 19.88 -10.57 -1.81
CA LYS A 98 20.58 -11.57 -2.62
C LYS A 98 20.82 -11.11 -4.05
N TYR A 99 19.87 -10.40 -4.66
CA TYR A 99 19.85 -10.10 -6.08
C TYR A 99 19.93 -8.60 -6.41
N ASP A 100 20.04 -7.73 -5.40
CA ASP A 100 20.11 -6.27 -5.56
C ASP A 100 19.02 -5.72 -6.49
N LEU A 101 19.41 -5.04 -7.56
CA LEU A 101 18.50 -4.43 -8.53
C LEU A 101 17.60 -5.46 -9.21
N LEU A 102 18.09 -6.67 -9.50
CA LEU A 102 17.27 -7.73 -10.07
C LEU A 102 16.11 -8.12 -9.15
N GLY A 103 16.31 -8.07 -7.84
CA GLY A 103 15.23 -8.27 -6.85
C GLY A 103 14.12 -7.22 -6.99
N VAL A 104 14.46 -5.96 -7.24
CA VAL A 104 13.48 -4.89 -7.50
C VAL A 104 12.74 -5.12 -8.81
N VAL A 105 13.45 -5.55 -9.86
CA VAL A 105 12.83 -5.90 -11.16
C VAL A 105 11.84 -7.06 -10.99
N CYS A 106 12.19 -8.10 -10.23
CA CYS A 106 11.27 -9.19 -9.89
C CYS A 106 10.01 -8.68 -9.17
N CYS A 107 10.15 -7.76 -8.22
CA CYS A 107 9.01 -7.12 -7.57
C CYS A 107 8.15 -6.33 -8.59
N GLY A 108 8.77 -5.67 -9.57
CA GLY A 108 8.08 -4.98 -10.66
C GLY A 108 7.29 -5.93 -11.55
N ILE A 109 7.87 -7.08 -11.89
CA ILE A 109 7.19 -8.13 -12.68
C ILE A 109 5.96 -8.66 -11.93
N VAL A 110 6.10 -8.95 -10.63
CA VAL A 110 4.98 -9.42 -9.79
C VAL A 110 3.88 -8.35 -9.72
N ASN A 111 4.23 -7.08 -9.58
CA ASN A 111 3.27 -5.98 -9.58
C ASN A 111 2.54 -5.89 -10.94
N GLY A 112 3.27 -5.94 -12.05
CA GLY A 112 2.69 -5.90 -13.39
C GLY A 112 1.79 -7.10 -13.69
N LEU A 113 2.19 -8.31 -13.29
CA LEU A 113 1.34 -9.51 -13.40
C LEU A 113 0.05 -9.37 -12.59
N TYR A 114 0.14 -8.77 -11.39
CA TYR A 114 -1.05 -8.52 -10.58
C TYR A 114 -2.00 -7.51 -11.24
N ASP A 115 -1.47 -6.47 -11.90
CA ASP A 115 -2.28 -5.50 -12.64
C ASP A 115 -2.95 -6.15 -13.86
N VAL A 116 -2.27 -7.07 -14.57
CA VAL A 116 -2.85 -7.86 -15.67
C VAL A 116 -3.95 -8.79 -15.15
N LEU A 117 -3.72 -9.48 -14.03
CA LEU A 117 -4.74 -10.35 -13.40
C LEU A 117 -5.99 -9.57 -13.02
N LYS A 118 -5.86 -8.33 -12.52
CA LYS A 118 -7.00 -7.46 -12.27
C LYS A 118 -7.85 -7.27 -13.53
N TYR A 119 -7.19 -7.04 -14.66
CA TYR A 119 -7.86 -6.78 -15.94
C TYR A 119 -8.57 -8.03 -16.49
N VAL A 120 -7.90 -9.19 -16.40
CA VAL A 120 -8.43 -10.47 -16.93
C VAL A 120 -9.59 -10.99 -16.10
N TYR A 121 -9.53 -10.84 -14.77
CA TYR A 121 -10.56 -11.39 -13.86
C TYR A 121 -11.60 -10.35 -13.41
N GLU A 122 -11.59 -9.14 -13.98
CA GLU A 122 -12.51 -8.03 -13.62
C GLU A 122 -12.63 -7.84 -12.09
N MET A 123 -11.50 -7.93 -11.39
CA MET A 123 -11.49 -7.89 -9.92
C MET A 123 -12.12 -6.60 -9.39
N ASN A 124 -12.94 -6.73 -8.36
CA ASN A 124 -13.51 -5.59 -7.66
C ASN A 124 -12.40 -4.63 -7.17
N GLU A 125 -12.59 -3.32 -7.42
CA GLU A 125 -11.65 -2.28 -7.09
C GLU A 125 -11.24 -2.30 -5.60
N SER A 126 -12.17 -2.60 -4.71
CA SER A 126 -11.91 -2.72 -3.27
C SER A 126 -10.95 -3.87 -2.95
N CYS A 127 -11.18 -5.06 -3.51
CA CYS A 127 -10.29 -6.21 -3.34
C CYS A 127 -8.89 -5.94 -3.90
N TYR A 128 -8.83 -5.31 -5.08
CA TYR A 128 -7.56 -4.94 -5.71
C TYR A 128 -6.73 -3.98 -4.85
N ARG A 129 -7.38 -3.00 -4.20
CA ARG A 129 -6.70 -2.03 -3.33
C ARG A 129 -6.22 -2.61 -2.00
N MET A 130 -6.90 -3.66 -1.50
CA MET A 130 -6.59 -4.27 -0.21
C MET A 130 -5.40 -5.23 -0.24
N LEU A 131 -4.94 -5.64 -1.43
CA LEU A 131 -3.83 -6.58 -1.57
C LEU A 131 -2.48 -5.85 -1.66
N VAL A 132 -1.51 -6.36 -0.91
CA VAL A 132 -0.15 -5.79 -0.85
C VAL A 132 0.61 -5.89 -2.18
N PHE A 133 0.21 -6.82 -3.07
CA PHE A 133 0.84 -7.05 -4.37
C PHE A 133 0.88 -5.81 -5.26
N ARG A 134 -0.14 -4.94 -5.17
CA ARG A 134 -0.17 -3.65 -5.84
C ARG A 134 0.99 -2.72 -5.42
N TYR A 135 1.52 -2.92 -4.24
CA TYR A 135 2.54 -2.04 -3.65
C TYR A 135 3.92 -2.70 -3.56
N ILE A 136 4.05 -3.94 -4.07
CA ILE A 136 5.26 -4.75 -3.86
C ILE A 136 6.49 -4.11 -4.50
N LEU A 137 6.35 -3.47 -5.66
CA LEU A 137 7.41 -2.71 -6.31
C LEU A 137 7.88 -1.53 -5.43
N LEU A 138 6.94 -0.76 -4.88
CA LEU A 138 7.25 0.38 -4.02
C LEU A 138 7.95 -0.04 -2.72
N ILE A 139 7.51 -1.16 -2.15
CA ILE A 139 8.12 -1.77 -0.97
C ILE A 139 9.54 -2.24 -1.30
N GLY A 140 9.70 -2.96 -2.40
CA GLY A 140 10.99 -3.44 -2.88
C GLY A 140 11.96 -2.31 -3.16
N PHE A 141 11.51 -1.24 -3.80
CA PHE A 141 12.33 -0.07 -4.04
C PHE A 141 12.78 0.60 -2.73
N GLY A 142 11.87 0.77 -1.76
CA GLY A 142 12.21 1.28 -0.44
C GLY A 142 13.26 0.42 0.28
N CYS A 143 13.15 -0.90 0.17
CA CYS A 143 14.11 -1.86 0.70
C CYS A 143 15.48 -1.74 0.02
N TYR A 144 15.51 -1.61 -1.31
CA TYR A 144 16.73 -1.45 -2.10
C TYR A 144 17.50 -0.18 -1.73
N LEU A 145 16.83 0.92 -1.41
CA LEU A 145 17.47 2.17 -0.99
C LEU A 145 18.33 1.98 0.27
N VAL A 146 17.93 1.06 1.17
CA VAL A 146 18.69 0.76 2.40
C VAL A 146 19.85 -0.18 2.09
N ILE A 147 19.58 -1.30 1.44
CA ILE A 147 20.55 -2.38 1.19
C ILE A 147 21.64 -1.90 0.23
N GLY A 148 21.26 -1.26 -0.84
CA GLY A 148 22.17 -0.73 -1.87
C GLY A 148 23.01 0.45 -1.40
N LYS A 149 22.81 0.95 -0.15
CA LYS A 149 23.50 2.14 0.40
C LYS A 149 23.52 3.29 -0.61
N VAL A 150 22.42 3.43 -1.35
CA VAL A 150 22.30 4.45 -2.40
C VAL A 150 22.37 5.83 -1.74
N LYS A 151 23.52 6.47 -1.87
CA LYS A 151 23.68 7.88 -1.49
C LYS A 151 22.89 8.74 -2.48
N THR A 152 21.60 8.90 -2.22
CA THR A 152 20.80 9.85 -3.01
C THR A 152 21.34 11.27 -2.77
N ARG A 153 21.87 11.88 -3.82
CA ARG A 153 22.21 13.32 -3.76
C ARG A 153 20.90 14.07 -3.57
N LEU A 154 20.92 15.06 -2.70
CA LEU A 154 19.74 15.88 -2.36
C LEU A 154 19.01 16.40 -3.63
N TRP A 155 19.77 16.76 -4.66
CA TRP A 155 19.25 17.16 -5.97
C TRP A 155 18.40 16.10 -6.66
N VAL A 156 18.75 14.82 -6.58
CA VAL A 156 17.98 13.72 -7.17
C VAL A 156 16.63 13.58 -6.46
N SER A 157 16.61 13.70 -5.13
CA SER A 157 15.36 13.69 -4.35
C SER A 157 14.47 14.87 -4.72
N VAL A 158 15.02 16.08 -4.82
CA VAL A 158 14.26 17.28 -5.20
C VAL A 158 13.69 17.14 -6.62
N CYS A 159 14.51 16.71 -7.59
CA CYS A 159 14.05 16.48 -8.96
C CYS A 159 12.95 15.42 -9.04
N SER A 160 13.06 14.31 -8.28
CA SER A 160 12.03 13.27 -8.23
C SER A 160 10.73 13.79 -7.64
N CYS A 161 10.77 14.61 -6.59
CA CYS A 161 9.58 15.24 -6.03
C CYS A 161 8.93 16.20 -7.02
N LEU A 162 9.70 17.03 -7.72
CA LEU A 162 9.19 17.95 -8.72
C LEU A 162 8.53 17.20 -9.89
N LEU A 163 9.17 16.15 -10.40
CA LEU A 163 8.61 15.31 -11.46
C LEU A 163 7.31 14.64 -11.02
N GLY A 164 7.25 14.12 -9.78
CA GLY A 164 6.03 13.55 -9.21
C GLY A 164 4.90 14.59 -9.13
N PHE A 165 5.21 15.83 -8.73
CA PHE A 165 4.24 16.91 -8.66
C PHE A 165 3.71 17.30 -10.04
N VAL A 166 4.59 17.45 -11.02
CA VAL A 166 4.23 17.72 -12.42
C VAL A 166 3.36 16.61 -12.98
N PHE A 167 3.71 15.34 -12.73
CA PHE A 167 2.90 14.20 -13.15
C PHE A 167 1.47 14.23 -12.58
N ILE A 168 1.32 14.56 -11.29
CA ILE A 168 0.00 14.68 -10.64
C ILE A 168 -0.83 15.79 -11.30
N ILE A 169 -0.22 16.95 -11.58
CA ILE A 169 -0.89 18.08 -12.23
C ILE A 169 -1.35 17.68 -13.63
N ILE A 170 -0.48 17.06 -14.43
CA ILE A 170 -0.82 16.62 -15.79
C ILE A 170 -1.95 15.59 -15.76
N SER A 171 -1.88 14.61 -14.85
CA SER A 171 -2.90 13.57 -14.69
C SER A 171 -4.26 14.17 -14.36
N LYS A 172 -4.31 15.14 -13.43
CA LYS A 172 -5.55 15.86 -13.10
C LYS A 172 -6.08 16.69 -14.26
N MET A 173 -5.21 17.37 -14.99
CA MET A 173 -5.60 18.15 -16.18
C MET A 173 -6.22 17.27 -17.26
N VAL A 174 -5.63 16.09 -17.52
CA VAL A 174 -6.16 15.11 -18.49
C VAL A 174 -7.54 14.59 -18.04
N ASP A 175 -7.73 14.32 -16.74
CA ASP A 175 -9.03 13.90 -16.20
C ASP A 175 -10.10 15.00 -16.35
N TYR A 176 -9.75 16.27 -16.13
CA TYR A 176 -10.64 17.40 -16.35
C TYR A 176 -11.01 17.57 -17.83
N LEU A 177 -10.03 17.44 -18.73
CA LEU A 177 -10.28 17.52 -20.18
C LEU A 177 -11.19 16.38 -20.67
N LYS A 178 -10.97 15.14 -20.21
CA LYS A 178 -11.86 14.01 -20.52
C LYS A 178 -13.29 14.27 -20.06
N LYS A 179 -13.47 14.76 -18.83
CA LYS A 179 -14.81 15.12 -18.32
C LYS A 179 -15.46 16.22 -19.14
N ALA A 180 -14.74 17.29 -19.47
CA ALA A 180 -15.24 18.39 -20.28
C ALA A 180 -15.67 17.92 -21.67
N LEU A 181 -14.92 17.04 -22.32
CA LEU A 181 -15.25 16.45 -23.62
C LEU A 181 -16.52 15.59 -23.55
N ILE A 182 -16.69 14.78 -22.50
CA ILE A 182 -17.88 13.94 -22.31
C ILE A 182 -19.11 14.81 -22.07
N TYR A 183 -19.03 15.83 -21.22
CA TYR A 183 -20.15 16.74 -20.96
C TYR A 183 -20.48 17.63 -22.18
N GLY A 184 -19.49 18.07 -22.95
CA GLY A 184 -19.70 18.84 -24.17
C GLY A 184 -20.35 18.03 -25.29
N HIS A 185 -20.18 16.71 -25.32
CA HIS A 185 -20.78 15.81 -26.30
C HIS A 185 -22.28 15.51 -25.97
N THR A 186 -22.60 15.38 -24.69
CA THR A 186 -23.98 15.10 -24.23
C THR A 186 -24.90 16.31 -24.42
N SER A 187 -24.40 17.54 -24.29
CA SER A 187 -25.20 18.75 -24.51
C SER A 187 -25.54 19.01 -25.98
N ARG A 188 -24.78 18.45 -26.95
CA ARG A 188 -25.08 18.57 -28.40
C ARG A 188 -26.06 17.53 -28.94
N ILE A 189 -26.36 16.48 -28.18
CA ILE A 189 -27.28 15.41 -28.60
C ILE A 189 -28.70 15.69 -28.10
N SER A 190 -28.89 16.65 -27.15
CA SER A 190 -30.19 17.01 -26.58
C SER A 190 -30.76 18.32 -27.14
N SER A 191 -30.14 18.92 -28.12
CA SER A 191 -30.66 20.03 -28.92
C SER A 191 -31.03 19.57 -30.35
#